data_4edb99c15dfc84b54b46d7e0e5af0e29
#
_entry.id   4edb99c15dfc84b54b46d7e0e5af0e29
#
_cell.length_a   1.000
_cell.length_b   1.000
_cell.length_c   1.000
_cell.angle_alpha   90.00
_cell.angle_beta   90.00
_cell.angle_gamma   90.00
#
_symmetry.space_group_name_H-M   'P 1'
#
loop_
_entity.id
_entity.type
_entity.pdbx_description
1 polymer ?
#
loop_
_entity_poly.entity_id
_entity_poly.type
_entity_poly.pdbx_seq_one_letter_code
_entity_poly.pdbx_strand_id
1 'polypeptide(L)'
;MGEKTLGDETLTARQKNTILITIMMGCFLTTLTQTVLTSALPSIMSDFNVSANKAQWLTTAYMLVLGVMIPATPYMINRFTTRALFTSSMVFFFSGCVLSICAKNFEMMIISRVLQAICGGINMQLVQVLMMRMYPVEERGTAMGLYGFIIGVAPAVGPTLAGVVIDLYEWKTLFYILGIIALIDVVLALVFLKNIGETRKGKLDVISLILSSIGFSGLLIGVSNIDYLAIIIGMVSLIIFTIRQLKIEKPLLNLRVFKSKTFTISIILITIIYAAMTSSSMLVSLYMQSMRGYSALSTGLLMLPGSILMSIFSPIAGKAFDKHGGRKVIIPGFAMLGLGTLAFSYLGENTSIIYLTIMYALRMIGIAFVLMTVTSWGVNDLSSKDISSGSAIGSTLCQISGSIGSAIFMSIMSSVANSYQSTMPQILADIKGLNSSFFASAILILVGLVLAIVFMKDNKGKIQDEFEIA
;
A
#
# COMPACT_ATOMS: atom_id res chain seq x y z
N MET A 1 -16.08 -30.41 18.40
CA MET A 1 -17.11 -29.37 18.40
C MET A 1 -16.76 -28.39 17.27
N GLY A 2 -17.48 -28.50 16.15
CA GLY A 2 -17.23 -27.62 14.99
C GLY A 2 -17.77 -26.22 15.28
N GLU A 3 -16.91 -25.22 15.30
CA GLU A 3 -17.33 -23.81 15.27
C GLU A 3 -18.16 -23.59 14.01
N LYS A 4 -19.42 -23.20 14.15
CA LYS A 4 -20.30 -22.79 13.06
C LYS A 4 -19.65 -21.59 12.35
N THR A 5 -19.19 -21.81 11.14
CA THR A 5 -18.78 -20.72 10.22
C THR A 5 -20.05 -20.03 9.73
N LEU A 6 -20.08 -18.70 9.81
CA LEU A 6 -21.16 -17.85 9.28
C LEU A 6 -21.15 -17.90 7.75
N GLY A 7 -21.71 -18.97 7.18
CA GLY A 7 -22.08 -19.05 5.76
C GLY A 7 -23.49 -18.54 5.48
N ASP A 8 -24.40 -18.54 6.49
CA ASP A 8 -25.84 -18.28 6.32
C ASP A 8 -26.49 -17.34 7.36
N GLU A 9 -25.77 -16.82 8.34
CA GLU A 9 -26.33 -15.81 9.25
C GLU A 9 -25.99 -14.42 8.77
N THR A 10 -27.01 -13.65 8.40
CA THR A 10 -26.89 -12.21 8.08
C THR A 10 -26.35 -11.48 9.31
N LEU A 11 -25.12 -10.96 9.21
CA LEU A 11 -24.54 -10.11 10.25
C LEU A 11 -25.44 -8.90 10.48
N THR A 12 -25.79 -8.61 11.74
CA THR A 12 -26.50 -7.36 12.06
C THR A 12 -25.61 -6.15 11.72
N ALA A 13 -26.21 -5.01 11.38
CA ALA A 13 -25.45 -3.79 11.06
C ALA A 13 -24.48 -3.40 12.19
N ARG A 14 -24.86 -3.61 13.47
CA ARG A 14 -23.99 -3.35 14.61
C ARG A 14 -22.77 -4.29 14.63
N GLN A 15 -22.94 -5.56 14.33
CA GLN A 15 -21.85 -6.54 14.26
C GLN A 15 -20.91 -6.21 13.11
N LYS A 16 -21.43 -5.89 11.92
CA LYS A 16 -20.66 -5.43 10.77
C LYS A 16 -19.76 -4.23 11.12
N ASN A 17 -20.35 -3.21 11.74
CA ASN A 17 -19.62 -2.00 12.12
C ASN A 17 -18.52 -2.28 13.16
N THR A 18 -18.79 -3.13 14.15
CA THR A 18 -17.78 -3.46 15.18
C THR A 18 -16.62 -4.25 14.57
N ILE A 19 -16.89 -5.24 13.73
CA ILE A 19 -15.86 -5.98 12.99
C ILE A 19 -15.03 -5.02 12.13
N LEU A 20 -15.71 -4.13 11.41
CA LEU A 20 -15.08 -3.14 10.54
C LEU A 20 -14.11 -2.23 11.32
N ILE A 21 -14.56 -1.67 12.43
CA ILE A 21 -13.73 -0.79 13.28
C ILE A 21 -12.49 -1.52 13.77
N THR A 22 -12.65 -2.77 14.26
CA THR A 22 -11.52 -3.58 14.75
C THR A 22 -10.50 -3.84 13.65
N ILE A 23 -10.90 -4.36 12.49
CA ILE A 23 -9.95 -4.67 11.42
C ILE A 23 -9.30 -3.41 10.82
N MET A 24 -10.03 -2.29 10.77
CA MET A 24 -9.51 -1.01 10.30
C MET A 24 -8.52 -0.40 11.28
N MET A 25 -8.74 -0.55 12.59
CA MET A 25 -7.79 -0.09 13.61
C MET A 25 -6.46 -0.84 13.49
N GLY A 26 -6.47 -2.16 13.32
CA GLY A 26 -5.26 -2.95 13.07
C GLY A 26 -4.54 -2.53 11.79
N CYS A 27 -5.28 -2.25 10.71
CA CYS A 27 -4.70 -1.76 9.47
C CYS A 27 -4.08 -0.35 9.63
N PHE A 28 -4.78 0.53 10.34
CA PHE A 28 -4.26 1.87 10.66
C PHE A 28 -2.95 1.81 11.44
N LEU A 29 -2.88 0.99 12.50
CA LEU A 29 -1.67 0.82 13.30
C LEU A 29 -0.48 0.33 12.46
N THR A 30 -0.68 -0.66 11.60
CA THR A 30 0.38 -1.21 10.77
C THR A 30 0.87 -0.22 9.73
N THR A 31 -0.03 0.57 9.13
CA THR A 31 0.34 1.63 8.16
C THR A 31 1.00 2.83 8.86
N LEU A 32 0.48 3.23 10.03
CA LEU A 32 1.04 4.31 10.84
C LEU A 32 2.49 4.01 11.26
N THR A 33 2.76 2.76 11.68
CA THR A 33 4.09 2.33 12.14
C THR A 33 5.17 2.46 11.05
N GLN A 34 4.80 2.34 9.77
CA GLN A 34 5.74 2.56 8.66
C GLN A 34 6.22 4.01 8.60
N THR A 35 5.31 4.95 8.75
CA THR A 35 5.60 6.39 8.61
C THR A 35 6.18 7.01 9.89
N VAL A 36 5.73 6.56 11.06
CA VAL A 36 6.27 6.97 12.37
C VAL A 36 7.76 6.64 12.49
N LEU A 37 8.18 5.45 12.05
CA LEU A 37 9.57 5.03 12.15
C LEU A 37 10.52 5.91 11.34
N THR A 38 10.13 6.32 10.13
CA THR A 38 10.99 7.17 9.30
C THR A 38 11.34 8.49 9.98
N SER A 39 10.42 9.06 10.76
CA SER A 39 10.64 10.27 11.54
C SER A 39 11.47 9.99 12.80
N ALA A 40 11.39 8.80 13.38
CA ALA A 40 12.16 8.41 14.57
C ALA A 40 13.60 7.95 14.25
N LEU A 41 13.91 7.73 12.98
CA LEU A 41 15.19 7.15 12.58
C LEU A 41 16.42 7.91 13.09
N PRO A 42 16.50 9.25 13.03
CA PRO A 42 17.64 10.01 13.56
C PRO A 42 17.85 9.79 15.07
N SER A 43 16.78 9.77 15.86
CA SER A 43 16.84 9.53 17.31
C SER A 43 17.31 8.10 17.64
N ILE A 44 16.84 7.11 16.85
CA ILE A 44 17.28 5.71 16.96
C ILE A 44 18.76 5.56 16.58
N MET A 45 19.22 6.27 15.54
CA MET A 45 20.64 6.28 15.14
C MET A 45 21.52 6.80 16.25
N SER A 46 21.12 7.88 16.92
CA SER A 46 21.85 8.47 18.04
C SER A 46 21.90 7.52 19.26
N ASP A 47 20.76 6.90 19.60
CA ASP A 47 20.63 6.06 20.80
C ASP A 47 21.46 4.75 20.68
N PHE A 48 21.45 4.12 19.49
CA PHE A 48 22.23 2.89 19.23
C PHE A 48 23.60 3.14 18.62
N ASN A 49 23.98 4.39 18.39
CA ASN A 49 25.26 4.78 17.75
C ASN A 49 25.52 4.01 16.42
N VAL A 50 24.53 4.02 15.53
CA VAL A 50 24.59 3.35 14.24
C VAL A 50 24.56 4.34 13.08
N SER A 51 25.23 3.99 11.96
CA SER A 51 25.19 4.79 10.73
C SER A 51 23.82 4.80 10.08
N ALA A 52 23.54 5.81 9.24
CA ALA A 52 22.30 5.91 8.48
C ALA A 52 22.03 4.66 7.62
N ASN A 53 23.07 4.11 6.97
CA ASN A 53 22.97 2.88 6.17
C ASN A 53 22.55 1.67 7.02
N LYS A 54 23.07 1.55 8.26
CA LYS A 54 22.69 0.48 9.17
C LYS A 54 21.26 0.71 9.67
N ALA A 55 20.89 1.94 10.01
CA ALA A 55 19.55 2.29 10.49
C ALA A 55 18.46 2.06 9.44
N GLN A 56 18.76 2.26 8.15
CA GLN A 56 17.83 2.01 7.04
C GLN A 56 17.35 0.55 6.99
N TRP A 57 18.14 -0.40 7.53
CA TRP A 57 17.73 -1.81 7.62
C TRP A 57 16.44 -2.00 8.43
N LEU A 58 16.08 -1.10 9.35
CA LEU A 58 14.80 -1.15 10.07
C LEU A 58 13.59 -1.01 9.10
N THR A 59 13.73 -0.19 8.09
CA THR A 59 12.71 -0.03 7.05
C THR A 59 12.79 -1.15 6.02
N THR A 60 14.00 -1.50 5.58
CA THR A 60 14.23 -2.55 4.60
C THR A 60 13.75 -3.91 5.09
N ALA A 61 14.11 -4.31 6.33
CA ALA A 61 13.65 -5.56 6.92
C ALA A 61 12.11 -5.63 7.01
N TYR A 62 11.46 -4.53 7.38
CA TYR A 62 10.01 -4.43 7.39
C TYR A 62 9.42 -4.69 5.99
N MET A 63 9.93 -4.01 4.97
CA MET A 63 9.46 -4.16 3.59
C MET A 63 9.71 -5.56 3.03
N LEU A 64 10.87 -6.19 3.35
CA LEU A 64 11.17 -7.56 2.95
C LEU A 64 10.16 -8.55 3.55
N VAL A 65 9.89 -8.43 4.84
CA VAL A 65 8.90 -9.31 5.50
C VAL A 65 7.50 -9.09 4.95
N LEU A 66 7.10 -7.86 4.64
CA LEU A 66 5.86 -7.59 3.91
C LEU A 66 5.82 -8.33 2.57
N GLY A 67 6.90 -8.25 1.79
CA GLY A 67 7.02 -8.92 0.49
C GLY A 67 6.86 -10.45 0.58
N VAL A 68 7.27 -11.06 1.69
CA VAL A 68 7.08 -12.49 1.99
C VAL A 68 5.65 -12.79 2.45
N MET A 69 5.12 -11.96 3.34
CA MET A 69 3.82 -12.24 3.99
C MET A 69 2.63 -12.00 3.07
N ILE A 70 2.70 -11.01 2.18
CA ILE A 70 1.60 -10.70 1.24
C ILE A 70 1.22 -11.92 0.39
N PRO A 71 2.14 -12.61 -0.32
CA PRO A 71 1.81 -13.82 -1.07
C PRO A 71 1.40 -15.02 -0.21
N ALA A 72 1.87 -15.10 1.04
CA ALA A 72 1.52 -16.17 1.97
C ALA A 72 0.10 -16.03 2.56
N THR A 73 -0.39 -14.81 2.67
CA THR A 73 -1.64 -14.49 3.38
C THR A 73 -2.89 -15.14 2.77
N PRO A 74 -3.07 -15.30 1.44
CA PRO A 74 -4.21 -16.04 0.88
C PRO A 74 -4.31 -17.48 1.38
N TYR A 75 -3.18 -18.17 1.52
CA TYR A 75 -3.15 -19.49 2.14
C TYR A 75 -3.59 -19.42 3.60
N MET A 76 -3.07 -18.45 4.36
CA MET A 76 -3.41 -18.27 5.78
C MET A 76 -4.91 -17.93 5.96
N ILE A 77 -5.50 -17.07 5.14
CA ILE A 77 -6.94 -16.73 5.14
C ILE A 77 -7.80 -17.96 4.86
N ASN A 78 -7.35 -18.85 3.97
CA ASN A 78 -8.09 -20.07 3.66
C ASN A 78 -7.87 -21.17 4.70
N ARG A 79 -6.80 -21.15 5.49
CA ARG A 79 -6.43 -22.18 6.46
C ARG A 79 -6.90 -21.90 7.88
N PHE A 80 -6.83 -20.64 8.31
CA PHE A 80 -7.15 -20.21 9.66
C PHE A 80 -8.48 -19.44 9.68
N THR A 81 -9.13 -19.47 10.83
CA THR A 81 -10.33 -18.66 11.03
C THR A 81 -9.95 -17.17 11.05
N THR A 82 -10.84 -16.31 10.60
CA THR A 82 -10.63 -14.86 10.57
C THR A 82 -10.20 -14.31 11.92
N ARG A 83 -10.91 -14.75 13.00
CA ARG A 83 -10.60 -14.34 14.37
C ARG A 83 -9.20 -14.78 14.80
N ALA A 84 -8.84 -16.04 14.59
CA ALA A 84 -7.52 -16.54 14.97
C ALA A 84 -6.40 -15.85 14.20
N LEU A 85 -6.57 -15.65 12.88
CA LEU A 85 -5.57 -15.03 12.03
C LEU A 85 -5.34 -13.56 12.38
N PHE A 86 -6.41 -12.78 12.56
CA PHE A 86 -6.31 -11.38 12.93
C PHE A 86 -5.73 -11.20 14.33
N THR A 87 -6.27 -11.94 15.32
CA THR A 87 -5.78 -11.85 16.71
C THR A 87 -4.30 -12.23 16.80
N SER A 88 -3.88 -13.33 16.16
CA SER A 88 -2.46 -13.73 16.17
C SER A 88 -1.58 -12.68 15.50
N SER A 89 -2.01 -12.07 14.41
CA SER A 89 -1.26 -11.02 13.76
C SER A 89 -1.09 -9.78 14.66
N MET A 90 -2.14 -9.38 15.37
CA MET A 90 -2.07 -8.26 16.31
C MET A 90 -1.22 -8.58 17.55
N VAL A 91 -1.19 -9.83 18.01
CA VAL A 91 -0.26 -10.28 19.06
C VAL A 91 1.19 -10.18 18.59
N PHE A 92 1.51 -10.53 17.33
CA PHE A 92 2.84 -10.30 16.76
C PHE A 92 3.21 -8.82 16.75
N PHE A 93 2.26 -7.94 16.36
CA PHE A 93 2.49 -6.50 16.36
C PHE A 93 2.75 -5.97 17.77
N PHE A 94 1.91 -6.33 18.74
CA PHE A 94 2.07 -5.97 20.14
C PHE A 94 3.42 -6.44 20.70
N SER A 95 3.78 -7.71 20.45
CA SER A 95 5.08 -8.26 20.87
C SER A 95 6.25 -7.50 20.23
N GLY A 96 6.12 -7.10 18.97
CA GLY A 96 7.07 -6.23 18.30
C GLY A 96 7.19 -4.86 18.98
N CYS A 97 6.08 -4.23 19.38
CA CYS A 97 6.12 -2.98 20.12
C CYS A 97 6.81 -3.13 21.49
N VAL A 98 6.48 -4.18 22.25
CA VAL A 98 7.14 -4.49 23.53
C VAL A 98 8.65 -4.70 23.34
N LEU A 99 9.04 -5.43 22.28
CA LEU A 99 10.46 -5.66 21.97
C LEU A 99 11.17 -4.36 21.58
N SER A 100 10.52 -3.45 20.86
CA SER A 100 11.07 -2.11 20.55
C SER A 100 11.33 -1.29 21.80
N ILE A 101 10.40 -1.31 22.77
CA ILE A 101 10.50 -0.61 24.06
C ILE A 101 11.68 -1.16 24.88
N CYS A 102 11.82 -2.49 24.91
CA CYS A 102 12.85 -3.20 25.67
C CYS A 102 14.18 -3.31 24.92
N ALA A 103 14.29 -2.77 23.69
CA ALA A 103 15.47 -2.92 22.87
C ALA A 103 16.72 -2.30 23.54
N LYS A 104 17.73 -3.14 23.74
CA LYS A 104 19.05 -2.77 24.29
C LYS A 104 20.12 -2.65 23.20
N ASN A 105 19.85 -3.21 22.01
CA ASN A 105 20.73 -3.17 20.86
C ASN A 105 19.92 -3.08 19.56
N PHE A 106 20.62 -2.74 18.48
CA PHE A 106 20.02 -2.54 17.17
C PHE A 106 19.40 -3.83 16.60
N GLU A 107 19.97 -5.00 16.89
CA GLU A 107 19.50 -6.30 16.43
C GLU A 107 18.09 -6.61 17.01
N MET A 108 17.86 -6.28 18.28
CA MET A 108 16.51 -6.38 18.89
C MET A 108 15.49 -5.49 18.16
N MET A 109 15.89 -4.28 17.73
CA MET A 109 15.04 -3.42 16.91
C MET A 109 14.70 -4.06 15.56
N ILE A 110 15.66 -4.70 14.89
CA ILE A 110 15.40 -5.44 13.64
C ILE A 110 14.35 -6.54 13.88
N ILE A 111 14.53 -7.36 14.93
CA ILE A 111 13.57 -8.43 15.27
C ILE A 111 12.19 -7.86 15.56
N SER A 112 12.11 -6.75 16.28
CA SER A 112 10.84 -6.08 16.54
C SER A 112 10.14 -5.66 15.24
N ARG A 113 10.89 -5.12 14.27
CA ARG A 113 10.37 -4.73 12.96
C ARG A 113 9.87 -5.92 12.14
N VAL A 114 10.56 -7.06 12.23
CA VAL A 114 10.11 -8.32 11.62
C VAL A 114 8.74 -8.74 12.18
N LEU A 115 8.57 -8.73 13.50
CA LEU A 115 7.29 -9.06 14.15
C LEU A 115 6.16 -8.11 13.74
N GLN A 116 6.42 -6.81 13.70
CA GLN A 116 5.45 -5.81 13.25
C GLN A 116 5.09 -5.98 11.77
N ALA A 117 6.06 -6.33 10.92
CA ALA A 117 5.85 -6.53 9.49
C ALA A 117 5.04 -7.80 9.17
N ILE A 118 5.18 -8.87 9.96
CA ILE A 118 4.32 -10.07 9.84
C ILE A 118 2.86 -9.66 9.99
N CYS A 119 2.55 -8.87 11.00
CA CYS A 119 1.21 -8.32 11.19
C CYS A 119 0.78 -7.45 9.99
N GLY A 120 1.64 -6.54 9.53
CA GLY A 120 1.36 -5.66 8.41
C GLY A 120 0.97 -6.41 7.15
N GLY A 121 1.75 -7.44 6.77
CA GLY A 121 1.48 -8.27 5.60
C GLY A 121 0.17 -9.05 5.68
N ILE A 122 -0.17 -9.58 6.86
CA ILE A 122 -1.44 -10.28 7.08
C ILE A 122 -2.60 -9.29 7.02
N ASN A 123 -2.53 -8.19 7.78
CA ASN A 123 -3.66 -7.26 7.93
C ASN A 123 -4.01 -6.53 6.63
N MET A 124 -3.03 -6.09 5.85
CA MET A 124 -3.29 -5.44 4.56
C MET A 124 -4.16 -6.31 3.64
N GLN A 125 -3.88 -7.61 3.57
CA GLN A 125 -4.64 -8.53 2.73
C GLN A 125 -5.96 -8.95 3.38
N LEU A 126 -5.93 -9.26 4.67
CA LEU A 126 -7.10 -9.71 5.41
C LEU A 126 -8.21 -8.66 5.37
N VAL A 127 -7.88 -7.38 5.59
CA VAL A 127 -8.84 -6.28 5.53
C VAL A 127 -9.50 -6.19 4.15
N GLN A 128 -8.70 -6.20 3.07
CA GLN A 128 -9.25 -6.16 1.71
C GLN A 128 -10.19 -7.34 1.42
N VAL A 129 -9.78 -8.56 1.78
CA VAL A 129 -10.59 -9.77 1.56
C VAL A 129 -11.87 -9.73 2.39
N LEU A 130 -11.80 -9.26 3.64
CA LEU A 130 -12.98 -9.15 4.50
C LEU A 130 -13.96 -8.08 3.98
N MET A 131 -13.46 -6.92 3.53
CA MET A 131 -14.31 -5.91 2.87
C MET A 131 -15.06 -6.50 1.68
N MET A 132 -14.37 -7.26 0.82
CA MET A 132 -14.96 -7.86 -0.36
C MET A 132 -15.94 -9.01 -0.04
N ARG A 133 -15.80 -9.70 1.13
CA ARG A 133 -16.68 -10.79 1.56
C ARG A 133 -17.87 -10.32 2.39
N MET A 134 -17.72 -9.24 3.17
CA MET A 134 -18.75 -8.70 4.06
C MET A 134 -19.77 -7.84 3.34
N TYR A 135 -19.40 -7.27 2.20
CA TYR A 135 -20.24 -6.35 1.46
C TYR A 135 -20.67 -6.95 0.12
N PRO A 136 -21.97 -6.78 -0.26
CA PRO A 136 -22.44 -7.16 -1.58
C PRO A 136 -21.69 -6.36 -2.67
N VAL A 137 -21.72 -6.84 -3.90
CA VAL A 137 -20.94 -6.25 -5.01
C VAL A 137 -21.23 -4.77 -5.21
N GLU A 138 -22.49 -4.38 -4.95
CA GLU A 138 -23.03 -3.02 -5.10
C GLU A 138 -22.45 -2.04 -4.06
N GLU A 139 -21.94 -2.52 -2.92
CA GLU A 139 -21.41 -1.71 -1.81
C GLU A 139 -19.91 -1.85 -1.63
N ARG A 140 -19.22 -2.67 -2.43
CA ARG A 140 -17.79 -2.93 -2.31
C ARG A 140 -16.93 -1.70 -2.57
N GLY A 141 -17.36 -0.80 -3.45
CA GLY A 141 -16.70 0.47 -3.68
C GLY A 141 -16.68 1.33 -2.43
N THR A 142 -17.81 1.44 -1.74
CA THR A 142 -17.91 2.14 -0.46
C THR A 142 -17.01 1.53 0.60
N ALA A 143 -17.01 0.20 0.74
CA ALA A 143 -16.16 -0.52 1.68
C ALA A 143 -14.66 -0.28 1.40
N MET A 144 -14.24 -0.40 0.14
CA MET A 144 -12.86 -0.13 -0.26
C MET A 144 -12.50 1.35 -0.13
N GLY A 145 -13.45 2.27 -0.30
CA GLY A 145 -13.27 3.68 -0.02
C GLY A 145 -12.95 3.96 1.46
N LEU A 146 -13.60 3.26 2.39
CA LEU A 146 -13.27 3.31 3.82
C LEU A 146 -11.86 2.77 4.10
N TYR A 147 -11.43 1.71 3.43
CA TYR A 147 -10.05 1.22 3.50
C TYR A 147 -9.07 2.27 2.96
N GLY A 148 -9.40 2.93 1.85
CA GLY A 148 -8.62 4.04 1.29
C GLY A 148 -8.50 5.24 2.23
N PHE A 149 -9.54 5.52 3.05
CA PHE A 149 -9.47 6.54 4.10
C PHE A 149 -8.33 6.25 5.09
N ILE A 150 -8.21 5.01 5.55
CA ILE A 150 -7.14 4.61 6.48
C ILE A 150 -5.76 4.76 5.83
N ILE A 151 -5.61 4.30 4.58
CA ILE A 151 -4.34 4.42 3.84
C ILE A 151 -3.93 5.88 3.63
N GLY A 152 -4.89 6.79 3.50
CA GLY A 152 -4.61 8.22 3.35
C GLY A 152 -4.26 8.91 4.68
N VAL A 153 -4.99 8.60 5.77
CA VAL A 153 -4.81 9.25 7.08
C VAL A 153 -3.51 8.82 7.76
N ALA A 154 -3.15 7.55 7.70
CA ALA A 154 -1.99 7.03 8.45
C ALA A 154 -0.66 7.73 8.07
N PRO A 155 -0.31 7.91 6.76
CA PRO A 155 0.87 8.67 6.38
C PRO A 155 0.82 10.16 6.71
N ALA A 156 -0.38 10.75 6.79
CA ALA A 156 -0.55 12.15 7.16
C ALA A 156 -0.29 12.39 8.68
N VAL A 157 -0.84 11.49 9.51
CA VAL A 157 -0.75 11.57 10.97
C VAL A 157 0.63 11.13 11.47
N GLY A 158 1.27 10.15 10.80
CA GLY A 158 2.49 9.51 11.26
C GLY A 158 3.64 10.46 11.58
N PRO A 159 4.11 11.28 10.62
CA PRO A 159 5.21 12.22 10.86
C PRO A 159 4.88 13.26 11.91
N THR A 160 3.64 13.76 11.95
CA THR A 160 3.19 14.75 12.92
C THR A 160 3.17 14.15 14.33
N LEU A 161 2.60 12.96 14.49
CA LEU A 161 2.61 12.25 15.77
C LEU A 161 4.03 11.95 16.23
N ALA A 162 4.87 11.46 15.32
CA ALA A 162 6.27 11.17 15.64
C ALA A 162 7.04 12.42 16.05
N GLY A 163 6.89 13.53 15.31
CA GLY A 163 7.54 14.80 15.64
C GLY A 163 7.17 15.28 17.02
N VAL A 164 5.87 15.40 17.32
CA VAL A 164 5.39 15.86 18.64
C VAL A 164 5.88 14.95 19.78
N VAL A 165 5.83 13.63 19.57
CA VAL A 165 6.22 12.68 20.62
C VAL A 165 7.75 12.71 20.84
N ILE A 166 8.56 12.80 19.79
CA ILE A 166 10.02 12.81 19.89
C ILE A 166 10.52 14.14 20.48
N ASP A 167 9.87 15.26 20.18
CA ASP A 167 10.23 16.56 20.72
C ASP A 167 9.93 16.69 22.23
N LEU A 168 8.88 16.01 22.71
CA LEU A 168 8.45 16.08 24.13
C LEU A 168 8.94 14.91 24.97
N TYR A 169 9.22 13.76 24.35
CA TYR A 169 9.56 12.49 24.99
C TYR A 169 10.64 11.76 24.19
N GLU A 170 10.94 10.54 24.60
CA GLU A 170 11.85 9.65 23.87
C GLU A 170 11.12 8.94 22.70
N TRP A 171 11.86 8.55 21.65
CA TRP A 171 11.33 7.79 20.52
C TRP A 171 10.63 6.49 20.94
N LYS A 172 11.01 5.86 22.04
CA LYS A 172 10.37 4.66 22.60
C LYS A 172 8.91 4.89 22.98
N THR A 173 8.54 6.13 23.33
CA THR A 173 7.15 6.50 23.66
C THR A 173 6.19 6.23 22.51
N LEU A 174 6.65 6.34 21.27
CA LEU A 174 5.86 5.97 20.09
C LEU A 174 5.40 4.50 20.15
N PHE A 175 6.30 3.59 20.54
CA PHE A 175 5.98 2.17 20.65
C PHE A 175 5.12 1.85 21.88
N TYR A 176 5.19 2.64 22.97
CA TYR A 176 4.23 2.56 24.07
C TYR A 176 2.81 2.88 23.59
N ILE A 177 2.63 4.01 22.87
CA ILE A 177 1.33 4.42 22.33
C ILE A 177 0.78 3.35 21.38
N LEU A 178 1.58 2.92 20.41
CA LEU A 178 1.19 1.90 19.42
C LEU A 178 0.90 0.56 20.09
N GLY A 179 1.68 0.17 21.09
CA GLY A 179 1.50 -1.06 21.85
C GLY A 179 0.20 -1.09 22.65
N ILE A 180 -0.13 0.01 23.33
CA ILE A 180 -1.40 0.13 24.10
C ILE A 180 -2.60 0.00 23.14
N ILE A 181 -2.58 0.71 22.00
CA ILE A 181 -3.67 0.63 21.02
C ILE A 181 -3.76 -0.78 20.44
N ALA A 182 -2.62 -1.43 20.16
CA ALA A 182 -2.59 -2.81 19.68
C ALA A 182 -3.15 -3.80 20.69
N LEU A 183 -2.88 -3.62 21.98
CA LEU A 183 -3.45 -4.45 23.06
C LEU A 183 -4.97 -4.29 23.13
N ILE A 184 -5.47 -3.07 23.04
CA ILE A 184 -6.91 -2.79 22.95
C ILE A 184 -7.52 -3.50 21.74
N ASP A 185 -6.85 -3.46 20.58
CA ASP A 185 -7.34 -4.10 19.36
C ASP A 185 -7.33 -5.64 19.47
N VAL A 186 -6.35 -6.24 20.14
CA VAL A 186 -6.34 -7.67 20.47
C VAL A 186 -7.56 -8.02 21.32
N VAL A 187 -7.88 -7.22 22.34
CA VAL A 187 -9.05 -7.47 23.22
C VAL A 187 -10.35 -7.33 22.40
N LEU A 188 -10.48 -6.29 21.60
CA LEU A 188 -11.64 -6.11 20.71
C LEU A 188 -11.80 -7.26 19.74
N ALA A 189 -10.71 -7.73 19.15
CA ALA A 189 -10.73 -8.88 18.25
C ALA A 189 -11.18 -10.18 18.96
N LEU A 190 -10.70 -10.43 20.18
CA LEU A 190 -11.09 -11.57 20.97
C LEU A 190 -12.57 -11.56 21.40
N VAL A 191 -13.14 -10.38 21.60
CA VAL A 191 -14.54 -10.25 22.05
C VAL A 191 -15.50 -10.20 20.86
N PHE A 192 -15.20 -9.40 19.86
CA PHE A 192 -16.17 -9.01 18.83
C PHE A 192 -15.94 -9.64 17.47
N LEU A 193 -14.71 -10.09 17.14
CA LEU A 193 -14.44 -10.59 15.80
C LEU A 193 -15.08 -11.98 15.62
N LYS A 194 -15.94 -12.09 14.61
CA LYS A 194 -16.55 -13.35 14.19
C LYS A 194 -15.78 -13.95 13.01
N ASN A 195 -15.90 -15.27 12.83
CA ASN A 195 -15.29 -15.95 11.69
C ASN A 195 -16.11 -15.70 10.42
N ILE A 196 -15.45 -15.20 9.38
CA ILE A 196 -16.05 -14.86 8.09
C ILE A 196 -15.42 -15.73 7.02
N GLY A 197 -16.25 -16.48 6.30
CA GLY A 197 -15.84 -17.42 5.27
C GLY A 197 -15.44 -18.79 5.80
N GLU A 198 -15.32 -19.74 4.88
CA GLU A 198 -14.99 -21.13 5.17
C GLU A 198 -13.48 -21.36 5.24
N THR A 199 -13.05 -22.16 6.21
CA THR A 199 -11.67 -22.65 6.26
C THR A 199 -11.54 -23.93 5.46
N ARG A 200 -10.46 -24.04 4.69
CA ARG A 200 -10.17 -25.24 3.88
C ARG A 200 -8.86 -25.88 4.32
N LYS A 201 -8.88 -27.19 4.48
CA LYS A 201 -7.65 -27.95 4.73
C LYS A 201 -6.81 -27.98 3.45
N GLY A 202 -5.59 -27.45 3.49
CA GLY A 202 -4.61 -27.46 2.41
C GLY A 202 -3.20 -27.56 2.98
N LYS A 203 -2.26 -28.07 2.18
CA LYS A 203 -0.82 -28.04 2.53
C LYS A 203 -0.23 -26.74 1.99
N LEU A 204 0.63 -26.10 2.78
CA LEU A 204 1.38 -24.93 2.32
C LEU A 204 2.40 -25.38 1.26
N ASP A 205 2.39 -24.74 0.12
CA ASP A 205 3.45 -24.92 -0.88
C ASP A 205 4.67 -24.09 -0.49
N VAL A 206 5.51 -24.71 0.36
CA VAL A 206 6.74 -24.09 0.90
C VAL A 206 7.69 -23.67 -0.22
N ILE A 207 7.80 -24.46 -1.28
CA ILE A 207 8.66 -24.14 -2.42
C ILE A 207 8.21 -22.85 -3.10
N SER A 208 6.91 -22.72 -3.36
CA SER A 208 6.35 -21.49 -3.93
C SER A 208 6.52 -20.28 -3.01
N LEU A 209 6.40 -20.49 -1.69
CA LEU A 209 6.64 -19.42 -0.72
C LEU A 209 8.11 -18.96 -0.76
N ILE A 210 9.06 -19.88 -0.78
CA ILE A 210 10.49 -19.55 -0.88
C ILE A 210 10.80 -18.83 -2.20
N LEU A 211 10.30 -19.34 -3.31
CA LEU A 211 10.49 -18.71 -4.63
C LEU A 211 9.91 -17.30 -4.70
N SER A 212 8.70 -17.08 -4.19
CA SER A 212 8.11 -15.76 -4.14
C SER A 212 8.89 -14.83 -3.21
N SER A 213 9.36 -15.32 -2.06
CA SER A 213 10.14 -14.55 -1.10
C SER A 213 11.47 -14.09 -1.68
N ILE A 214 12.25 -15.01 -2.29
CA ILE A 214 13.50 -14.66 -2.99
C ILE A 214 13.22 -13.72 -4.15
N GLY A 215 12.14 -13.98 -4.90
CA GLY A 215 11.76 -13.18 -6.05
C GLY A 215 11.44 -11.74 -5.71
N PHE A 216 10.53 -11.52 -4.79
CA PHE A 216 10.11 -10.16 -4.39
C PHE A 216 11.19 -9.44 -3.59
N SER A 217 11.86 -10.12 -2.65
CA SER A 217 12.97 -9.52 -1.90
C SER A 217 14.14 -9.17 -2.80
N GLY A 218 14.49 -10.04 -3.74
CA GLY A 218 15.57 -9.81 -4.71
C GLY A 218 15.28 -8.58 -5.59
N LEU A 219 14.04 -8.42 -6.07
CA LEU A 219 13.65 -7.23 -6.82
C LEU A 219 13.67 -5.96 -5.95
N LEU A 220 13.11 -6.02 -4.72
CA LEU A 220 13.07 -4.86 -3.83
C LEU A 220 14.48 -4.38 -3.45
N ILE A 221 15.36 -5.29 -3.02
CA ILE A 221 16.76 -4.97 -2.67
C ILE A 221 17.53 -4.51 -3.90
N GLY A 222 17.40 -5.28 -4.98
CA GLY A 222 18.15 -5.03 -6.20
C GLY A 222 17.83 -3.68 -6.82
N VAL A 223 16.56 -3.30 -6.87
CA VAL A 223 16.13 -1.99 -7.38
C VAL A 223 16.53 -0.86 -6.42
N SER A 224 16.38 -1.07 -5.10
CA SER A 224 16.72 -0.04 -4.10
C SER A 224 18.21 0.26 -4.03
N ASN A 225 19.07 -0.76 -4.22
CA ASN A 225 20.53 -0.61 -4.10
C ASN A 225 21.27 -0.62 -5.46
N ILE A 226 20.52 -0.70 -6.57
CA ILE A 226 21.07 -0.84 -7.94
C ILE A 226 21.97 -2.08 -8.05
N ASP A 227 21.56 -3.18 -7.38
CA ASP A 227 22.28 -4.46 -7.40
C ASP A 227 21.70 -5.37 -8.50
N TYR A 228 22.40 -5.41 -9.65
CA TYR A 228 21.97 -6.20 -10.81
C TYR A 228 21.90 -7.69 -10.52
N LEU A 229 22.75 -8.22 -9.64
CA LEU A 229 22.74 -9.64 -9.28
C LEU A 229 21.46 -9.98 -8.52
N ALA A 230 21.08 -9.16 -7.54
CA ALA A 230 19.84 -9.31 -6.79
C ALA A 230 18.60 -9.20 -7.71
N ILE A 231 18.62 -8.29 -8.69
CA ILE A 231 17.55 -8.16 -9.70
C ILE A 231 17.43 -9.44 -10.53
N ILE A 232 18.56 -9.98 -11.04
CA ILE A 232 18.57 -11.20 -11.85
C ILE A 232 18.06 -12.40 -11.06
N ILE A 233 18.56 -12.60 -9.84
CA ILE A 233 18.10 -13.68 -8.95
C ILE A 233 16.61 -13.53 -8.66
N GLY A 234 16.14 -12.31 -8.37
CA GLY A 234 14.75 -12.02 -8.15
C GLY A 234 13.88 -12.35 -9.36
N MET A 235 14.26 -11.92 -10.54
CA MET A 235 13.54 -12.19 -11.79
C MET A 235 13.49 -13.68 -12.12
N VAL A 236 14.62 -14.39 -12.04
CA VAL A 236 14.66 -15.84 -12.30
C VAL A 236 13.77 -16.59 -11.32
N SER A 237 13.82 -16.23 -10.03
CA SER A 237 12.97 -16.83 -9.00
C SER A 237 11.47 -16.59 -9.28
N LEU A 238 11.07 -15.38 -9.71
CA LEU A 238 9.67 -15.08 -10.08
C LEU A 238 9.22 -15.80 -11.35
N ILE A 239 10.10 -15.99 -12.32
CA ILE A 239 9.79 -16.79 -13.53
C ILE A 239 9.51 -18.23 -13.10
N ILE A 240 10.39 -18.83 -12.31
CA ILE A 240 10.22 -20.22 -11.81
C ILE A 240 8.93 -20.31 -10.96
N PHE A 241 8.69 -19.34 -10.08
CA PHE A 241 7.46 -19.23 -9.30
C PHE A 241 6.23 -19.21 -10.20
N THR A 242 6.20 -18.35 -11.22
CA THR A 242 5.07 -18.20 -12.15
C THR A 242 4.79 -19.50 -12.89
N ILE A 243 5.81 -20.14 -13.46
CA ILE A 243 5.68 -21.43 -14.16
C ILE A 243 5.11 -22.48 -13.21
N ARG A 244 5.60 -22.52 -11.96
CA ARG A 244 5.13 -23.46 -10.94
C ARG A 244 3.66 -23.21 -10.58
N GLN A 245 3.25 -21.93 -10.34
CA GLN A 245 1.86 -21.58 -10.00
C GLN A 245 0.87 -21.96 -11.10
N LEU A 246 1.26 -21.90 -12.37
CA LEU A 246 0.41 -22.28 -13.49
C LEU A 246 0.25 -23.79 -13.61
N LYS A 247 1.24 -24.60 -13.16
CA LYS A 247 1.24 -26.07 -13.29
C LYS A 247 0.56 -26.79 -12.12
N ILE A 248 0.64 -26.23 -10.90
CA ILE A 248 0.11 -26.87 -9.69
C ILE A 248 -1.41 -26.76 -9.63
N GLU A 249 -2.08 -27.83 -9.18
CA GLU A 249 -3.52 -27.86 -8.99
C GLU A 249 -4.03 -26.93 -7.88
N LYS A 250 -3.26 -26.81 -6.79
CA LYS A 250 -3.57 -25.93 -5.64
C LYS A 250 -2.46 -24.90 -5.45
N PRO A 251 -2.43 -23.85 -6.31
CA PRO A 251 -1.38 -22.85 -6.25
C PRO A 251 -1.48 -21.98 -4.99
N LEU A 252 -0.33 -21.43 -4.54
CA LEU A 252 -0.26 -20.44 -3.46
C LEU A 252 -1.01 -19.16 -3.88
N LEU A 253 -0.78 -18.70 -5.11
CA LEU A 253 -1.49 -17.62 -5.76
C LEU A 253 -2.09 -18.14 -7.07
N ASN A 254 -3.40 -18.03 -7.21
CA ASN A 254 -4.06 -18.47 -8.44
C ASN A 254 -3.84 -17.46 -9.57
N LEU A 255 -2.75 -17.62 -10.33
CA LEU A 255 -2.44 -16.74 -11.47
C LEU A 255 -3.44 -16.85 -12.63
N ARG A 256 -4.36 -17.84 -12.59
CA ARG A 256 -5.43 -17.96 -13.60
C ARG A 256 -6.43 -16.79 -13.54
N VAL A 257 -6.40 -15.97 -12.47
CA VAL A 257 -7.18 -14.72 -12.39
C VAL A 257 -6.85 -13.73 -13.51
N PHE A 258 -5.64 -13.80 -14.08
CA PHE A 258 -5.26 -13.00 -15.26
C PHE A 258 -6.02 -13.37 -16.54
N LYS A 259 -6.81 -14.46 -16.55
CA LYS A 259 -7.74 -14.76 -17.66
C LYS A 259 -8.89 -13.75 -17.71
N SER A 260 -9.26 -13.13 -16.58
CA SER A 260 -10.18 -11.99 -16.57
C SER A 260 -9.47 -10.78 -17.17
N LYS A 261 -10.02 -10.26 -18.27
CA LYS A 261 -9.53 -9.02 -18.91
C LYS A 261 -9.70 -7.82 -17.98
N THR A 262 -10.82 -7.76 -17.27
CA THR A 262 -11.12 -6.70 -16.31
C THR A 262 -10.07 -6.65 -15.20
N PHE A 263 -9.78 -7.81 -14.60
CA PHE A 263 -8.74 -7.92 -13.56
C PHE A 263 -7.36 -7.54 -14.09
N THR A 264 -6.97 -8.06 -15.26
CA THR A 264 -5.66 -7.75 -15.87
C THR A 264 -5.47 -6.26 -16.14
N ILE A 265 -6.50 -5.59 -16.68
CA ILE A 265 -6.47 -4.15 -16.92
C ILE A 265 -6.41 -3.39 -15.61
N SER A 266 -7.19 -3.81 -14.59
CA SER A 266 -7.14 -3.16 -13.27
C SER A 266 -5.74 -3.24 -12.65
N ILE A 267 -5.06 -4.36 -12.77
CA ILE A 267 -3.68 -4.54 -12.30
C ILE A 267 -2.72 -3.59 -13.01
N ILE A 268 -2.81 -3.45 -14.34
CA ILE A 268 -1.99 -2.50 -15.09
C ILE A 268 -2.24 -1.06 -14.61
N LEU A 269 -3.51 -0.67 -14.44
CA LEU A 269 -3.86 0.66 -13.95
C LEU A 269 -3.35 0.91 -12.52
N ILE A 270 -3.50 -0.06 -11.62
CA ILE A 270 -3.00 0.03 -10.24
C ILE A 270 -1.47 0.18 -10.23
N THR A 271 -0.77 -0.58 -11.06
CA THR A 271 0.69 -0.51 -11.22
C THR A 271 1.15 0.90 -11.62
N ILE A 272 0.47 1.51 -12.60
CA ILE A 272 0.72 2.89 -13.05
C ILE A 272 0.50 3.88 -11.88
N ILE A 273 -0.63 3.75 -11.17
CA ILE A 273 -0.99 4.64 -10.06
C ILE A 273 0.05 4.57 -8.94
N TYR A 274 0.46 3.36 -8.53
CA TYR A 274 1.43 3.19 -7.45
C TYR A 274 2.82 3.67 -7.82
N ALA A 275 3.29 3.39 -9.03
CA ALA A 275 4.56 3.91 -9.54
C ALA A 275 4.59 5.45 -9.52
N ALA A 276 3.52 6.10 -10.00
CA ALA A 276 3.39 7.54 -9.98
C ALA A 276 3.25 8.11 -8.56
N MET A 277 2.51 7.44 -7.68
CA MET A 277 2.26 7.90 -6.30
C MET A 277 3.53 7.90 -5.46
N THR A 278 4.27 6.79 -5.44
CA THR A 278 5.46 6.65 -4.59
C THR A 278 6.61 7.51 -5.07
N SER A 279 6.88 7.53 -6.39
CA SER A 279 7.93 8.37 -6.97
C SER A 279 7.70 9.86 -6.70
N SER A 280 6.46 10.32 -6.84
CA SER A 280 6.18 11.75 -6.64
C SER A 280 6.30 12.18 -5.20
N SER A 281 5.95 11.35 -4.22
CA SER A 281 6.16 11.68 -2.80
C SER A 281 7.64 11.89 -2.50
N MET A 282 8.50 11.06 -3.09
CA MET A 282 9.95 11.17 -2.97
C MET A 282 10.48 12.43 -3.69
N LEU A 283 10.05 12.66 -4.93
CA LEU A 283 10.48 13.82 -5.73
C LEU A 283 10.07 15.16 -5.10
N VAL A 284 8.83 15.26 -4.56
CA VAL A 284 8.37 16.46 -3.83
C VAL A 284 9.22 16.69 -2.58
N SER A 285 9.55 15.66 -1.84
CA SER A 285 10.40 15.77 -0.64
C SER A 285 11.81 16.25 -1.02
N LEU A 286 12.38 15.72 -2.11
CA LEU A 286 13.69 16.13 -2.60
C LEU A 286 13.70 17.61 -3.05
N TYR A 287 12.68 18.01 -3.80
CA TYR A 287 12.51 19.40 -4.23
C TYR A 287 12.45 20.35 -3.02
N MET A 288 11.62 20.03 -2.04
CA MET A 288 11.44 20.90 -0.88
C MET A 288 12.68 20.97 0.01
N GLN A 289 13.31 19.83 0.30
CA GLN A 289 14.40 19.75 1.27
C GLN A 289 15.76 20.04 0.65
N SER A 290 16.10 19.36 -0.46
CA SER A 290 17.44 19.46 -1.05
C SER A 290 17.61 20.64 -1.99
N MET A 291 16.57 21.03 -2.77
CA MET A 291 16.67 22.11 -3.76
C MET A 291 16.21 23.47 -3.20
N ARG A 292 15.19 23.44 -2.30
CA ARG A 292 14.61 24.66 -1.72
C ARG A 292 15.05 24.93 -0.28
N GLY A 293 15.77 24.00 0.39
CA GLY A 293 16.28 24.16 1.75
C GLY A 293 15.22 24.20 2.86
N TYR A 294 13.98 23.74 2.58
CA TYR A 294 12.94 23.67 3.60
C TYR A 294 13.17 22.49 4.56
N SER A 295 12.70 22.62 5.80
CA SER A 295 12.75 21.53 6.77
C SER A 295 11.84 20.37 6.38
N ALA A 296 12.11 19.19 6.93
CA ALA A 296 11.23 18.02 6.79
C ALA A 296 9.81 18.30 7.31
N LEU A 297 9.69 19.07 8.42
CA LEU A 297 8.41 19.50 8.96
C LEU A 297 7.62 20.36 7.96
N SER A 298 8.26 21.37 7.36
CA SER A 298 7.61 22.22 6.35
C SER A 298 7.16 21.42 5.12
N THR A 299 7.96 20.43 4.70
CA THR A 299 7.61 19.50 3.62
C THR A 299 6.38 18.65 4.00
N GLY A 300 6.36 18.12 5.20
CA GLY A 300 5.21 17.36 5.72
C GLY A 300 3.95 18.19 5.80
N LEU A 301 4.03 19.43 6.29
CA LEU A 301 2.90 20.37 6.35
C LEU A 301 2.35 20.74 4.97
N LEU A 302 3.22 20.85 3.94
CA LEU A 302 2.79 21.05 2.56
C LEU A 302 2.00 19.86 2.03
N MET A 303 2.43 18.64 2.35
CA MET A 303 1.79 17.41 1.87
C MET A 303 0.52 17.02 2.65
N LEU A 304 0.39 17.50 3.88
CA LEU A 304 -0.68 17.13 4.81
C LEU A 304 -2.10 17.45 4.29
N PRO A 305 -2.40 18.65 3.73
CA PRO A 305 -3.73 18.94 3.18
C PRO A 305 -4.14 17.96 2.07
N GLY A 306 -3.19 17.58 1.20
CA GLY A 306 -3.44 16.60 0.15
C GLY A 306 -3.79 15.22 0.70
N SER A 307 -3.05 14.75 1.71
CA SER A 307 -3.31 13.46 2.36
C SER A 307 -4.66 13.44 3.09
N ILE A 308 -5.04 14.54 3.75
CA ILE A 308 -6.36 14.69 4.38
C ILE A 308 -7.47 14.64 3.31
N LEU A 309 -7.31 15.38 2.22
CA LEU A 309 -8.29 15.39 1.13
C LEU A 309 -8.40 14.01 0.47
N MET A 310 -7.28 13.31 0.23
CA MET A 310 -7.31 11.92 -0.24
C MET A 310 -8.16 11.04 0.66
N SER A 311 -7.99 11.17 1.98
CA SER A 311 -8.72 10.38 2.96
C SER A 311 -10.23 10.68 2.92
N ILE A 312 -10.61 11.96 2.90
CA ILE A 312 -12.02 12.39 2.84
C ILE A 312 -12.68 11.95 1.52
N PHE A 313 -11.99 12.12 0.41
CA PHE A 313 -12.54 11.80 -0.91
C PHE A 313 -12.55 10.30 -1.23
N SER A 314 -11.75 9.45 -0.55
CA SER A 314 -11.77 8.00 -0.77
C SER A 314 -13.14 7.34 -0.54
N PRO A 315 -13.84 7.55 0.59
CA PRO A 315 -15.19 7.02 0.77
C PRO A 315 -16.21 7.63 -0.20
N ILE A 316 -16.04 8.90 -0.58
CA ILE A 316 -16.89 9.57 -1.55
C ILE A 316 -16.72 8.91 -2.94
N ALA A 317 -15.50 8.66 -3.34
CA ALA A 317 -15.16 7.96 -4.59
C ALA A 317 -15.74 6.54 -4.60
N GLY A 318 -15.65 5.82 -3.48
CA GLY A 318 -16.25 4.50 -3.32
C GLY A 318 -17.76 4.50 -3.51
N LYS A 319 -18.47 5.41 -2.84
CA LYS A 319 -19.92 5.59 -3.02
C LYS A 319 -20.30 6.01 -4.45
N ALA A 320 -19.49 6.89 -5.04
CA ALA A 320 -19.70 7.31 -6.43
C ALA A 320 -19.52 6.14 -7.39
N PHE A 321 -18.52 5.26 -7.14
CA PHE A 321 -18.29 4.04 -7.89
C PHE A 321 -19.48 3.09 -7.83
N ASP A 322 -20.00 2.81 -6.65
CA ASP A 322 -21.17 1.94 -6.44
C ASP A 322 -22.42 2.50 -7.16
N LYS A 323 -22.63 3.82 -7.11
CA LYS A 323 -23.81 4.47 -7.69
C LYS A 323 -23.72 4.66 -9.21
N HIS A 324 -22.56 5.09 -9.73
CA HIS A 324 -22.43 5.57 -11.12
C HIS A 324 -21.63 4.64 -12.02
N GLY A 325 -20.96 3.59 -11.43
CA GLY A 325 -20.09 2.68 -12.16
C GLY A 325 -18.63 3.19 -12.24
N GLY A 326 -17.72 2.27 -12.61
CA GLY A 326 -16.28 2.52 -12.58
C GLY A 326 -15.81 3.60 -13.55
N ARG A 327 -16.31 3.57 -14.78
CA ARG A 327 -15.88 4.47 -15.85
C ARG A 327 -16.06 5.95 -15.49
N LYS A 328 -17.22 6.30 -14.91
CA LYS A 328 -17.57 7.68 -14.57
C LYS A 328 -16.78 8.26 -13.40
N VAL A 329 -16.16 7.41 -12.58
CA VAL A 329 -15.38 7.80 -11.40
C VAL A 329 -13.89 7.76 -11.68
N ILE A 330 -13.41 6.69 -12.35
CA ILE A 330 -12.00 6.44 -12.56
C ILE A 330 -11.41 7.39 -13.62
N ILE A 331 -12.14 7.66 -14.72
CA ILE A 331 -11.64 8.56 -15.78
C ILE A 331 -11.39 10.00 -15.25
N PRO A 332 -12.35 10.66 -14.57
CA PRO A 332 -12.09 11.97 -13.95
C PRO A 332 -10.95 11.90 -12.91
N GLY A 333 -10.86 10.83 -12.13
CA GLY A 333 -9.78 10.62 -11.17
C GLY A 333 -8.39 10.58 -11.83
N PHE A 334 -8.23 9.85 -12.94
CA PHE A 334 -7.01 9.84 -13.73
C PHE A 334 -6.71 11.21 -14.34
N ALA A 335 -7.72 11.94 -14.81
CA ALA A 335 -7.53 13.30 -15.34
C ALA A 335 -7.02 14.26 -14.25
N MET A 336 -7.60 14.23 -13.04
CA MET A 336 -7.15 15.04 -11.91
C MET A 336 -5.72 14.66 -11.49
N LEU A 337 -5.41 13.36 -11.41
CA LEU A 337 -4.08 12.87 -11.10
C LEU A 337 -3.06 13.31 -12.15
N GLY A 338 -3.42 13.21 -13.44
CA GLY A 338 -2.58 13.61 -14.55
C GLY A 338 -2.33 15.12 -14.57
N LEU A 339 -3.36 15.95 -14.42
CA LEU A 339 -3.25 17.41 -14.36
C LEU A 339 -2.40 17.87 -13.18
N GLY A 340 -2.66 17.33 -11.98
CA GLY A 340 -1.86 17.62 -10.79
C GLY A 340 -0.40 17.19 -10.95
N THR A 341 -0.12 16.06 -11.59
CA THR A 341 1.26 15.61 -11.84
C THR A 341 1.95 16.46 -12.93
N LEU A 342 1.24 16.81 -14.00
CA LEU A 342 1.75 17.69 -15.05
C LEU A 342 2.11 19.09 -14.51
N ALA A 343 1.33 19.62 -13.56
CA ALA A 343 1.61 20.89 -12.91
C ALA A 343 2.99 20.90 -12.20
N PHE A 344 3.45 19.77 -11.69
CA PHE A 344 4.78 19.60 -11.11
C PHE A 344 5.91 19.53 -12.15
N SER A 345 5.60 19.48 -13.45
CA SER A 345 6.62 19.54 -14.52
C SER A 345 7.13 20.95 -14.81
N TYR A 346 6.56 21.97 -14.15
CA TYR A 346 6.88 23.39 -14.38
C TYR A 346 7.36 24.09 -13.10
N LEU A 347 8.07 23.37 -12.23
CA LEU A 347 8.61 23.94 -11.00
C LEU A 347 9.87 24.80 -11.29
N GLY A 348 10.02 25.86 -10.52
CA GLY A 348 11.20 26.74 -10.52
C GLY A 348 11.69 26.98 -9.10
N GLU A 349 12.80 27.72 -8.94
CA GLU A 349 13.35 28.03 -7.62
C GLU A 349 12.36 28.78 -6.70
N ASN A 350 11.51 29.63 -7.27
CA ASN A 350 10.60 30.52 -6.54
C ASN A 350 9.14 30.10 -6.64
N THR A 351 8.85 28.84 -6.97
CA THR A 351 7.47 28.36 -7.06
C THR A 351 6.76 28.52 -5.72
N SER A 352 5.55 29.11 -5.74
CA SER A 352 4.77 29.36 -4.52
C SER A 352 4.44 28.07 -3.77
N ILE A 353 4.59 28.08 -2.44
CA ILE A 353 4.18 26.95 -1.58
C ILE A 353 2.69 26.67 -1.70
N ILE A 354 1.86 27.72 -1.86
CA ILE A 354 0.41 27.59 -2.03
C ILE A 354 0.12 26.84 -3.33
N TYR A 355 0.81 27.16 -4.43
CA TYR A 355 0.68 26.43 -5.69
C TYR A 355 1.02 24.94 -5.52
N LEU A 356 2.15 24.65 -4.87
CA LEU A 356 2.58 23.26 -4.60
C LEU A 356 1.54 22.50 -3.77
N THR A 357 1.01 23.13 -2.71
CA THR A 357 0.00 22.53 -1.84
C THR A 357 -1.30 22.23 -2.60
N ILE A 358 -1.78 23.18 -3.42
CA ILE A 358 -3.00 23.02 -4.20
C ILE A 358 -2.83 21.92 -5.26
N MET A 359 -1.72 21.90 -5.99
CA MET A 359 -1.46 20.91 -7.04
C MET A 359 -1.24 19.51 -6.43
N TYR A 360 -0.57 19.44 -5.28
CA TYR A 360 -0.44 18.19 -4.53
C TYR A 360 -1.80 17.69 -4.05
N ALA A 361 -2.64 18.57 -3.52
CA ALA A 361 -4.00 18.25 -3.09
C ALA A 361 -4.87 17.74 -4.24
N LEU A 362 -4.87 18.42 -5.40
CA LEU A 362 -5.57 17.98 -6.61
C LEU A 362 -5.16 16.56 -7.02
N ARG A 363 -3.84 16.31 -7.00
CA ARG A 363 -3.28 15.01 -7.32
C ARG A 363 -3.72 13.93 -6.34
N MET A 364 -3.73 14.22 -5.04
CA MET A 364 -4.16 13.29 -3.99
C MET A 364 -5.67 12.98 -4.07
N ILE A 365 -6.49 13.95 -4.43
CA ILE A 365 -7.91 13.73 -4.74
C ILE A 365 -8.02 12.78 -5.94
N GLY A 366 -7.26 13.00 -7.01
CA GLY A 366 -7.21 12.08 -8.16
C GLY A 366 -6.88 10.65 -7.74
N ILE A 367 -5.87 10.44 -6.87
CA ILE A 367 -5.51 9.12 -6.32
C ILE A 367 -6.69 8.52 -5.54
N ALA A 368 -7.40 9.30 -4.71
CA ALA A 368 -8.58 8.84 -3.98
C ALA A 368 -9.66 8.27 -4.91
N PHE A 369 -9.86 8.89 -6.06
CA PHE A 369 -10.85 8.46 -7.04
C PHE A 369 -10.44 7.22 -7.83
N VAL A 370 -9.12 6.95 -8.00
CA VAL A 370 -8.68 5.84 -8.84
C VAL A 370 -8.22 4.62 -8.05
N LEU A 371 -7.52 4.78 -6.93
CA LEU A 371 -6.80 3.69 -6.29
C LEU A 371 -7.72 2.54 -5.84
N MET A 372 -8.69 2.84 -4.99
CA MET A 372 -9.58 1.82 -4.43
C MET A 372 -10.69 1.42 -5.39
N THR A 373 -11.15 2.33 -6.24
CA THR A 373 -12.19 2.06 -7.23
C THR A 373 -11.70 1.14 -8.36
N VAL A 374 -10.44 1.32 -8.83
CA VAL A 374 -9.82 0.41 -9.80
C VAL A 374 -9.60 -0.97 -9.19
N THR A 375 -9.18 -1.04 -7.92
CA THR A 375 -9.04 -2.31 -7.20
C THR A 375 -10.38 -3.03 -7.09
N SER A 376 -11.44 -2.33 -6.67
CA SER A 376 -12.80 -2.90 -6.59
C SER A 376 -13.30 -3.36 -7.95
N TRP A 377 -13.10 -2.56 -8.99
CA TRP A 377 -13.52 -2.90 -10.36
C TRP A 377 -12.87 -4.19 -10.86
N GLY A 378 -11.58 -4.37 -10.62
CA GLY A 378 -10.86 -5.58 -11.02
C GLY A 378 -11.26 -6.81 -10.23
N VAL A 379 -11.37 -6.68 -8.90
CA VAL A 379 -11.67 -7.82 -8.01
C VAL A 379 -13.14 -8.24 -8.12
N ASN A 380 -14.06 -7.33 -8.45
CA ASN A 380 -15.48 -7.65 -8.63
C ASN A 380 -15.76 -8.63 -9.78
N ASP A 381 -14.84 -8.74 -10.76
CA ASP A 381 -14.93 -9.72 -11.88
C ASP A 381 -14.40 -11.11 -11.50
N LEU A 382 -13.89 -11.28 -10.28
CA LEU A 382 -13.34 -12.53 -9.80
C LEU A 382 -14.36 -13.34 -9.00
N SER A 383 -14.25 -14.67 -9.08
CA SER A 383 -15.02 -15.59 -8.24
C SER A 383 -14.68 -15.36 -6.75
N SER A 384 -15.63 -15.61 -5.84
CA SER A 384 -15.42 -15.48 -4.39
C SER A 384 -14.21 -16.29 -3.87
N LYS A 385 -13.83 -17.38 -4.56
CA LYS A 385 -12.67 -18.22 -4.25
C LYS A 385 -11.35 -17.56 -4.61
N ASP A 386 -11.37 -16.68 -5.61
CA ASP A 386 -10.18 -16.06 -6.20
C ASP A 386 -9.91 -14.65 -5.66
N ILE A 387 -10.85 -14.05 -4.90
CA ILE A 387 -10.71 -12.71 -4.30
C ILE A 387 -9.40 -12.59 -3.50
N SER A 388 -9.09 -13.57 -2.66
CA SER A 388 -7.88 -13.53 -1.83
C SER A 388 -6.59 -13.57 -2.66
N SER A 389 -6.56 -14.40 -3.72
CA SER A 389 -5.42 -14.46 -4.65
C SER A 389 -5.30 -13.17 -5.45
N GLY A 390 -6.42 -12.65 -5.97
CA GLY A 390 -6.46 -11.40 -6.73
C GLY A 390 -5.99 -10.20 -5.91
N SER A 391 -6.48 -10.07 -4.67
CA SER A 391 -6.05 -9.00 -3.75
C SER A 391 -4.56 -9.09 -3.42
N ALA A 392 -4.02 -10.31 -3.18
CA ALA A 392 -2.61 -10.50 -2.88
C ALA A 392 -1.72 -10.17 -4.09
N ILE A 393 -2.11 -10.60 -5.29
CA ILE A 393 -1.42 -10.26 -6.54
C ILE A 393 -1.41 -8.74 -6.73
N GLY A 394 -2.56 -8.08 -6.58
CA GLY A 394 -2.68 -6.63 -6.66
C GLY A 394 -1.73 -5.92 -5.71
N SER A 395 -1.77 -6.25 -4.42
CA SER A 395 -0.92 -5.60 -3.41
C SER A 395 0.58 -5.89 -3.60
N THR A 396 0.94 -7.09 -4.04
CA THR A 396 2.33 -7.43 -4.35
C THR A 396 2.85 -6.58 -5.52
N LEU A 397 2.06 -6.49 -6.59
CA LEU A 397 2.43 -5.68 -7.75
C LEU A 397 2.45 -4.18 -7.44
N CYS A 398 1.60 -3.69 -6.53
CA CYS A 398 1.68 -2.34 -5.99
C CYS A 398 3.05 -2.04 -5.38
N GLN A 399 3.53 -2.91 -4.48
CA GLN A 399 4.83 -2.71 -3.81
C GLN A 399 5.99 -2.71 -4.80
N ILE A 400 6.00 -3.67 -5.73
CA ILE A 400 7.02 -3.76 -6.77
C ILE A 400 7.00 -2.51 -7.66
N SER A 401 5.80 -2.11 -8.10
CA SER A 401 5.62 -0.95 -8.98
C SER A 401 6.05 0.34 -8.32
N GLY A 402 5.77 0.49 -7.02
CA GLY A 402 6.22 1.63 -6.24
C GLY A 402 7.74 1.73 -6.21
N SER A 403 8.43 0.62 -5.95
CA SER A 403 9.90 0.57 -5.91
C SER A 403 10.52 0.80 -7.28
N ILE A 404 10.06 0.09 -8.31
CA ILE A 404 10.55 0.24 -9.69
C ILE A 404 10.26 1.65 -10.21
N GLY A 405 9.05 2.16 -10.00
CA GLY A 405 8.66 3.50 -10.40
C GLY A 405 9.54 4.56 -9.77
N SER A 406 9.80 4.47 -8.46
CA SER A 406 10.70 5.40 -7.76
C SER A 406 12.11 5.38 -8.35
N ALA A 407 12.68 4.19 -8.62
CA ALA A 407 14.00 4.06 -9.21
C ALA A 407 14.07 4.62 -10.63
N ILE A 408 13.07 4.32 -11.48
CA ILE A 408 13.02 4.83 -12.87
C ILE A 408 12.94 6.36 -12.86
N PHE A 409 12.03 6.95 -12.09
CA PHE A 409 11.84 8.39 -12.08
C PHE A 409 13.02 9.13 -11.44
N MET A 410 13.67 8.54 -10.42
CA MET A 410 14.93 9.07 -9.89
C MET A 410 16.06 9.00 -10.91
N SER A 411 16.17 7.90 -11.67
CA SER A 411 17.16 7.78 -12.75
C SER A 411 16.95 8.82 -13.85
N ILE A 412 15.69 9.07 -14.26
CA ILE A 412 15.37 10.13 -15.23
C ILE A 412 15.80 11.48 -14.66
N MET A 413 15.44 11.78 -13.39
CA MET A 413 15.85 13.03 -12.74
C MET A 413 17.38 13.21 -12.77
N SER A 414 18.13 12.22 -12.29
CA SER A 414 19.59 12.29 -12.19
C SER A 414 20.26 12.39 -13.56
N SER A 415 19.79 11.60 -14.55
CA SER A 415 20.36 11.63 -15.90
C SER A 415 20.18 12.98 -16.57
N VAL A 416 18.98 13.57 -16.45
CA VAL A 416 18.72 14.91 -17.01
C VAL A 416 19.47 15.97 -16.23
N ALA A 417 19.49 15.93 -14.89
CA ALA A 417 20.26 16.86 -14.08
C ALA A 417 21.75 16.86 -14.48
N ASN A 418 22.36 15.68 -14.61
CA ASN A 418 23.76 15.53 -15.01
C ASN A 418 24.05 16.11 -16.40
N SER A 419 23.12 16.03 -17.35
CA SER A 419 23.29 16.59 -18.68
C SER A 419 23.34 18.14 -18.71
N TYR A 420 22.81 18.78 -17.67
CA TYR A 420 22.78 20.23 -17.54
C TYR A 420 23.83 20.81 -16.56
N GLN A 421 24.53 19.95 -15.79
CA GLN A 421 25.51 20.41 -14.79
C GLN A 421 26.62 21.30 -15.34
N SER A 422 27.02 21.10 -16.60
CA SER A 422 28.05 21.93 -17.26
C SER A 422 27.55 23.29 -17.76
N THR A 423 26.22 23.48 -17.83
CA THR A 423 25.62 24.67 -18.48
C THR A 423 24.86 25.57 -17.51
N MET A 424 24.54 25.12 -16.32
CA MET A 424 23.78 25.88 -15.31
C MET A 424 24.14 25.48 -13.88
N PRO A 425 23.80 26.31 -12.87
CA PRO A 425 23.98 25.98 -11.47
C PRO A 425 23.31 24.62 -11.07
N GLN A 426 23.94 23.89 -10.16
CA GLN A 426 23.49 22.54 -9.72
C GLN A 426 22.00 22.49 -9.38
N ILE A 427 21.51 23.46 -8.58
CA ILE A 427 20.11 23.53 -8.16
C ILE A 427 19.16 23.63 -9.35
N LEU A 428 19.49 24.46 -10.35
CA LEU A 428 18.69 24.60 -11.56
C LEU A 428 18.70 23.33 -12.42
N ALA A 429 19.87 22.68 -12.53
CA ALA A 429 20.00 21.39 -13.21
C ALA A 429 19.13 20.31 -12.53
N ASP A 430 19.15 20.25 -11.19
CA ASP A 430 18.34 19.33 -10.40
C ASP A 430 16.83 19.58 -10.56
N ILE A 431 16.39 20.85 -10.59
CA ILE A 431 15.00 21.21 -10.86
C ILE A 431 14.60 20.82 -12.30
N LYS A 432 15.46 20.98 -13.29
CA LYS A 432 15.23 20.52 -14.67
C LYS A 432 15.05 18.99 -14.72
N GLY A 433 15.92 18.26 -14.04
CA GLY A 433 15.81 16.80 -13.91
C GLY A 433 14.50 16.39 -13.25
N LEU A 434 14.13 17.06 -12.16
CA LEU A 434 12.87 16.84 -11.44
C LEU A 434 11.64 17.10 -12.32
N ASN A 435 11.62 18.22 -13.07
CA ASN A 435 10.54 18.55 -13.99
C ASN A 435 10.38 17.49 -15.08
N SER A 436 11.50 16.99 -15.62
CA SER A 436 11.49 15.91 -16.62
C SER A 436 10.93 14.61 -16.05
N SER A 437 11.22 14.27 -14.79
CA SER A 437 10.65 13.13 -14.09
C SER A 437 9.14 13.25 -13.89
N PHE A 438 8.65 14.42 -13.47
CA PHE A 438 7.21 14.65 -13.37
C PHE A 438 6.52 14.61 -14.73
N PHE A 439 7.14 15.11 -15.76
CA PHE A 439 6.62 15.05 -17.13
C PHE A 439 6.52 13.59 -17.61
N ALA A 440 7.54 12.77 -17.40
CA ALA A 440 7.51 11.35 -17.72
C ALA A 440 6.43 10.61 -16.91
N SER A 441 6.26 10.96 -15.62
CA SER A 441 5.18 10.41 -14.78
C SER A 441 3.79 10.83 -15.29
N ALA A 442 3.63 12.08 -15.76
CA ALA A 442 2.38 12.55 -16.36
C ALA A 442 2.03 11.78 -17.65
N ILE A 443 3.03 11.48 -18.49
CA ILE A 443 2.85 10.63 -19.68
C ILE A 443 2.40 9.24 -19.28
N LEU A 444 3.01 8.63 -18.26
CA LEU A 444 2.61 7.30 -17.77
C LEU A 444 1.16 7.31 -17.26
N ILE A 445 0.74 8.37 -16.55
CA ILE A 445 -0.64 8.54 -16.09
C ILE A 445 -1.60 8.73 -17.28
N LEU A 446 -1.18 9.47 -18.31
CA LEU A 446 -1.96 9.63 -19.53
C LEU A 446 -2.18 8.29 -20.26
N VAL A 447 -1.16 7.44 -20.30
CA VAL A 447 -1.32 6.05 -20.80
C VAL A 447 -2.37 5.31 -19.98
N GLY A 448 -2.33 5.43 -18.64
CA GLY A 448 -3.36 4.85 -17.76
C GLY A 448 -4.75 5.40 -18.04
N LEU A 449 -4.89 6.72 -18.28
CA LEU A 449 -6.14 7.36 -18.65
C LEU A 449 -6.68 6.81 -19.98
N VAL A 450 -5.83 6.70 -21.01
CA VAL A 450 -6.22 6.15 -22.30
C VAL A 450 -6.68 4.69 -22.17
N LEU A 451 -5.94 3.87 -21.41
CA LEU A 451 -6.32 2.49 -21.12
C LEU A 451 -7.69 2.42 -20.40
N ALA A 452 -7.92 3.31 -19.43
CA ALA A 452 -9.21 3.38 -18.74
C ALA A 452 -10.35 3.76 -19.71
N ILE A 453 -10.14 4.74 -20.59
CA ILE A 453 -11.15 5.17 -21.58
C ILE A 453 -11.50 4.03 -22.56
N VAL A 454 -10.48 3.33 -23.04
CA VAL A 454 -10.64 2.30 -24.09
C VAL A 454 -11.24 1.00 -23.53
N PHE A 455 -10.75 0.54 -22.40
CA PHE A 455 -11.04 -0.80 -21.91
C PHE A 455 -12.09 -0.87 -20.80
N MET A 456 -12.34 0.23 -20.05
CA MET A 456 -13.35 0.21 -19.01
C MET A 456 -14.76 0.29 -19.63
N LYS A 457 -15.50 -0.78 -19.43
CA LYS A 457 -16.94 -0.83 -19.74
C LYS A 457 -17.72 -0.80 -18.42
N ASP A 458 -18.81 -0.05 -18.38
CA ASP A 458 -19.76 -0.09 -17.26
C ASP A 458 -20.58 -1.40 -17.35
N ASN A 459 -20.17 -2.40 -16.56
CA ASN A 459 -20.86 -3.70 -16.50
C ASN A 459 -22.09 -3.66 -15.57
N LYS A 460 -23.01 -2.72 -15.75
CA LYS A 460 -24.29 -2.73 -14.99
C LYS A 460 -25.26 -3.86 -15.39
N GLY A 461 -24.99 -4.57 -16.50
CA GLY A 461 -25.95 -5.53 -17.09
C GLY A 461 -25.69 -7.02 -16.80
N LYS A 462 -24.51 -7.41 -16.34
CA LYS A 462 -24.18 -8.85 -16.19
C LYS A 462 -24.59 -9.48 -14.86
N ILE A 463 -24.92 -8.69 -13.85
CA ILE A 463 -25.26 -9.19 -12.51
C ILE A 463 -26.73 -9.58 -12.41
N GLN A 464 -27.62 -8.99 -13.24
CA GLN A 464 -29.04 -9.36 -13.25
C GLN A 464 -29.33 -10.67 -13.97
N ASP A 465 -28.56 -11.00 -15.01
CA ASP A 465 -28.83 -12.20 -15.83
C ASP A 465 -28.43 -13.53 -15.17
N GLU A 466 -27.48 -13.52 -14.21
CA GLU A 466 -27.10 -14.75 -13.47
C GLU A 466 -28.05 -15.08 -12.30
N PHE A 467 -28.82 -14.14 -11.82
CA PHE A 467 -29.83 -14.38 -10.75
C PHE A 467 -31.21 -14.73 -11.29
N GLU A 468 -31.50 -14.49 -12.58
CA GLU A 468 -32.76 -14.93 -13.22
C GLU A 468 -32.70 -16.37 -13.76
N ILE A 469 -31.51 -17.01 -13.78
CA ILE A 469 -31.29 -18.36 -14.34
C ILE A 469 -30.97 -19.40 -13.22
N ALA A 470 -30.89 -18.99 -11.96
CA ALA A 470 -30.69 -19.88 -10.80
C ALA A 470 -31.93 -19.88 -9.89
#